data_ccf8f1b0507e5462ab80d89667082fce
#
_entry.id   ccf8f1b0507e5462ab80d89667082fce
#
_cell.length_a   1.000
_cell.length_b   1.000
_cell.length_c   1.000
_cell.angle_alpha   90.00
_cell.angle_beta   90.00
_cell.angle_gamma   90.00
#
_symmetry.space_group_name_H-M   'P 1'
#
loop_
_entity.id
_entity.type
_entity.pdbx_description
1 polymer ?
#
loop_
_entity_poly.entity_id
_entity_poly.type
_entity_poly.pdbx_seq_one_letter_code
_entity_poly.pdbx_strand_id
1 'polypeptide(L)'
;MTKVPSDWASWSEKRREEILTVDLPGGGDLPCAIFFPADYKIGMANLGIHYIYRALRELGVSAERFFASPSPFRSVESDTMLERFPLVLGGISYEPDVITFAKWLELAGIRASREHRESSPRARPLIGAGGALTYINPLPLSGICDFVILGDGTETARFLVRVLRDGLSREETLSLLAEHPSVYVPSVHGSGKHSLVTAKNDVSEDYGRSTWISKNSVFKDTLLLELQRGCPNGCRFCTLTGCFSPVRVRGLELVKRDIEEALRVAEFSRIGLVTPEAGDYKYIGELLDFAEYMGKGVSFASLRVDKLTERMMKALAAGGSRALTVAPETGDDSLRRKCGKYFSNEEVIGKLEMAAHEGAKSAKLYFMIGLPGETREQVMSISSLCGDVRLKTGLAVTASVSPFVPKPGTPWAGEVFAGEKKLKVLFSLLSRSMGGMSGVKLRAAGIKEACVENAVSWAGAEASEYIARSVSSGISYKKLLQLSDRKETEAELSRLGLEFPHFMKGGA
;
A
#
# COMPACT_ATOMS: atom_id res chain seq x y z
N MET A 1 -21.24 -25.66 -6.28
CA MET A 1 -20.89 -25.70 -4.84
C MET A 1 -19.42 -26.08 -4.73
N THR A 2 -18.53 -25.10 -4.65
CA THR A 2 -17.10 -25.31 -4.41
C THR A 2 -16.95 -25.71 -2.95
N LYS A 3 -16.31 -26.87 -2.70
CA LYS A 3 -15.98 -27.35 -1.36
C LYS A 3 -15.20 -26.27 -0.61
N VAL A 4 -15.75 -25.82 0.50
CA VAL A 4 -15.09 -24.97 1.49
C VAL A 4 -13.86 -25.74 2.01
N PRO A 5 -12.63 -25.17 1.96
CA PRO A 5 -11.47 -25.85 2.51
C PRO A 5 -11.63 -26.08 4.02
N SER A 6 -11.18 -27.23 4.50
CA SER A 6 -11.30 -27.68 5.89
C SER A 6 -10.41 -26.91 6.89
N ASP A 7 -9.62 -25.92 6.44
CA ASP A 7 -8.66 -25.16 7.25
C ASP A 7 -9.20 -23.80 7.73
N TRP A 8 -10.50 -23.68 7.85
CA TRP A 8 -11.15 -22.48 8.34
C TRP A 8 -11.04 -22.41 9.87
N ALA A 9 -9.88 -22.06 10.37
CA ALA A 9 -9.78 -21.52 11.72
C ALA A 9 -10.81 -20.39 11.82
N SER A 10 -11.79 -20.54 12.70
CA SER A 10 -12.84 -19.55 12.86
C SER A 10 -12.19 -18.19 13.20
N TRP A 11 -12.78 -17.08 12.80
CA TRP A 11 -12.32 -15.74 13.20
C TRP A 11 -12.16 -15.64 14.73
N SER A 12 -12.91 -16.43 15.50
CA SER A 12 -12.82 -16.50 16.96
C SER A 12 -11.41 -16.86 17.46
N GLU A 13 -10.67 -17.74 16.80
CA GLU A 13 -9.31 -18.09 17.19
C GLU A 13 -8.34 -16.94 16.90
N LYS A 14 -8.41 -16.33 15.70
CA LYS A 14 -7.55 -15.21 15.32
C LYS A 14 -7.80 -13.98 16.19
N ARG A 15 -9.06 -13.70 16.51
CA ARG A 15 -9.45 -12.59 17.37
C ARG A 15 -8.97 -12.77 18.82
N ARG A 16 -8.92 -13.98 19.35
CA ARG A 16 -8.37 -14.26 20.69
C ARG A 16 -6.87 -13.95 20.79
N GLU A 17 -6.17 -13.93 19.68
CA GLU A 17 -4.74 -13.62 19.60
C GLU A 17 -4.47 -12.15 19.24
N GLU A 18 -5.51 -11.33 19.08
CA GLU A 18 -5.39 -9.90 18.91
C GLU A 18 -5.33 -9.19 20.25
N ILE A 19 -4.40 -8.27 20.39
CA ILE A 19 -4.24 -7.42 21.57
C ILE A 19 -4.51 -5.98 21.12
N LEU A 20 -5.48 -5.32 21.73
CA LEU A 20 -5.75 -3.90 21.53
C LEU A 20 -4.62 -3.06 22.15
N THR A 21 -4.20 -2.02 21.43
CA THR A 21 -3.22 -1.04 21.91
C THR A 21 -3.87 0.25 22.42
N VAL A 22 -5.20 0.29 22.42
CA VAL A 22 -6.04 1.43 22.78
C VAL A 22 -7.40 0.92 23.23
N ASP A 23 -8.01 1.62 24.18
CA ASP A 23 -9.41 1.40 24.54
C ASP A 23 -10.32 1.94 23.43
N LEU A 24 -11.28 1.13 22.98
CA LEU A 24 -12.26 1.51 21.97
C LEU A 24 -13.68 1.40 22.52
N PRO A 25 -14.57 2.35 22.18
CA PRO A 25 -15.95 2.27 22.55
C PRO A 25 -16.59 0.95 22.09
N GLY A 26 -17.40 0.32 22.93
CA GLY A 26 -18.22 -0.83 22.53
C GLY A 26 -19.48 -0.39 21.77
N GLY A 27 -20.01 -1.28 20.92
CA GLY A 27 -21.26 -1.04 20.19
C GLY A 27 -21.15 -0.02 19.06
N GLY A 28 -22.26 0.61 18.71
CA GLY A 28 -22.39 1.61 17.65
C GLY A 28 -23.77 1.55 16.99
N ASP A 29 -24.21 2.67 16.43
CA ASP A 29 -25.53 2.84 15.82
C ASP A 29 -25.56 2.60 14.31
N LEU A 30 -24.38 2.67 13.63
CA LEU A 30 -24.25 2.53 12.20
C LEU A 30 -23.37 1.30 11.88
N PRO A 31 -23.93 0.17 11.39
CA PRO A 31 -23.11 -0.96 10.95
C PRO A 31 -22.28 -0.61 9.70
N CYS A 32 -20.97 -0.84 9.77
CA CYS A 32 -20.04 -0.56 8.69
C CYS A 32 -19.08 -1.73 8.49
N ALA A 33 -19.03 -2.29 7.29
CA ALA A 33 -18.02 -3.26 6.88
C ALA A 33 -16.77 -2.54 6.33
N ILE A 34 -15.60 -2.84 6.87
CA ILE A 34 -14.32 -2.37 6.34
C ILE A 34 -13.63 -3.57 5.68
N PHE A 35 -13.52 -3.55 4.37
CA PHE A 35 -12.88 -4.61 3.61
C PHE A 35 -11.47 -4.22 3.16
N PHE A 36 -10.51 -5.09 3.44
CA PHE A 36 -9.16 -5.00 2.90
C PHE A 36 -8.92 -6.15 1.91
N PRO A 37 -8.58 -5.89 0.62
CA PRO A 37 -8.56 -6.89 -0.45
C PRO A 37 -7.31 -7.78 -0.45
N ALA A 38 -6.88 -8.22 0.71
CA ALA A 38 -5.79 -9.17 0.91
C ALA A 38 -6.09 -10.12 2.08
N ASP A 39 -5.19 -11.08 2.29
CA ASP A 39 -5.25 -11.97 3.45
C ASP A 39 -5.19 -11.19 4.76
N TYR A 40 -5.82 -11.72 5.82
CA TYR A 40 -5.79 -11.16 7.17
C TYR A 40 -4.38 -10.77 7.63
N LYS A 41 -3.39 -11.66 7.43
CA LYS A 41 -2.01 -11.39 7.87
C LYS A 41 -1.38 -10.16 7.21
N ILE A 42 -1.76 -9.86 5.96
CA ILE A 42 -1.28 -8.68 5.21
C ILE A 42 -2.08 -7.44 5.61
N GLY A 43 -3.41 -7.57 5.71
CA GLY A 43 -4.27 -6.46 6.12
C GLY A 43 -3.95 -5.95 7.52
N MET A 44 -3.65 -6.84 8.46
CA MET A 44 -3.22 -6.47 9.82
C MET A 44 -1.81 -5.85 9.88
N ALA A 45 -1.10 -5.78 8.77
CA ALA A 45 0.16 -5.04 8.62
C ALA A 45 -0.03 -3.65 7.98
N ASN A 46 -1.26 -3.27 7.62
CA ASN A 46 -1.59 -2.00 6.98
C ASN A 46 -2.18 -1.01 7.99
N LEU A 47 -1.46 0.06 8.33
CA LEU A 47 -1.91 1.07 9.30
C LEU A 47 -3.21 1.78 8.86
N GLY A 48 -3.49 1.90 7.57
CA GLY A 48 -4.70 2.55 7.07
C GLY A 48 -5.98 1.89 7.57
N ILE A 49 -6.05 0.54 7.59
CA ILE A 49 -7.22 -0.16 8.13
C ILE A 49 -7.36 0.06 9.64
N HIS A 50 -6.23 0.10 10.38
CA HIS A 50 -6.23 0.37 11.81
C HIS A 50 -6.77 1.76 12.12
N TYR A 51 -6.36 2.76 11.35
CA TYR A 51 -6.76 4.16 11.55
C TYR A 51 -8.24 4.39 11.22
N ILE A 52 -8.71 3.89 10.08
CA ILE A 52 -10.12 4.05 9.69
C ILE A 52 -11.03 3.28 10.64
N TYR A 53 -10.68 2.07 11.02
CA TYR A 53 -11.45 1.33 12.02
C TYR A 53 -11.54 2.10 13.34
N ARG A 54 -10.40 2.57 13.87
CA ARG A 54 -10.35 3.34 15.11
C ARG A 54 -11.19 4.60 15.02
N ALA A 55 -11.03 5.38 13.94
CA ALA A 55 -11.81 6.59 13.70
C ALA A 55 -13.33 6.33 13.71
N LEU A 56 -13.77 5.30 13.02
CA LEU A 56 -15.18 4.92 12.97
C LEU A 56 -15.69 4.47 14.34
N ARG A 57 -14.91 3.66 15.09
CA ARG A 57 -15.28 3.21 16.44
C ARG A 57 -15.40 4.39 17.42
N GLU A 58 -14.45 5.31 17.42
CA GLU A 58 -14.47 6.52 18.25
C GLU A 58 -15.66 7.43 17.91
N LEU A 59 -16.15 7.39 16.66
CA LEU A 59 -17.36 8.07 16.22
C LEU A 59 -18.67 7.31 16.52
N GLY A 60 -18.61 6.18 17.23
CA GLY A 60 -19.79 5.38 17.59
C GLY A 60 -20.35 4.57 16.43
N VAL A 61 -19.55 4.25 15.40
CA VAL A 61 -19.92 3.36 14.31
C VAL A 61 -19.64 1.90 14.72
N SER A 62 -20.57 0.98 14.43
CA SER A 62 -20.36 -0.45 14.59
C SER A 62 -19.54 -0.99 13.41
N ALA A 63 -18.23 -0.63 13.41
CA ALA A 63 -17.31 -1.01 12.35
C ALA A 63 -16.80 -2.45 12.56
N GLU A 64 -16.79 -3.26 11.49
CA GLU A 64 -16.29 -4.63 11.49
C GLU A 64 -15.38 -4.90 10.29
N ARG A 65 -14.31 -5.67 10.50
CA ARG A 65 -13.27 -5.93 9.50
C ARG A 65 -13.55 -7.15 8.66
N PHE A 66 -13.26 -7.06 7.38
CA PHE A 66 -13.31 -8.12 6.40
C PHE A 66 -11.99 -8.23 5.64
N PHE A 67 -11.56 -9.45 5.35
CA PHE A 67 -10.36 -9.76 4.57
C PHE A 67 -10.68 -10.78 3.48
N ALA A 68 -9.89 -10.82 2.41
CA ALA A 68 -10.09 -11.73 1.30
C ALA A 68 -9.92 -13.22 1.69
N SER A 69 -9.22 -13.50 2.78
CA SER A 69 -8.94 -14.84 3.31
C SER A 69 -8.70 -14.77 4.84
N PRO A 70 -9.05 -15.78 5.64
CA PRO A 70 -9.60 -17.10 5.27
C PRO A 70 -11.12 -17.11 5.06
N SER A 71 -11.87 -16.15 5.59
CA SER A 71 -13.34 -16.12 5.50
C SER A 71 -13.81 -14.78 4.89
N PRO A 72 -13.90 -14.67 3.56
CA PRO A 72 -14.06 -13.38 2.90
C PRO A 72 -15.42 -12.71 3.09
N PHE A 73 -16.44 -13.47 3.52
CA PHE A 73 -17.82 -12.95 3.59
C PHE A 73 -18.34 -12.78 5.02
N ARG A 74 -17.48 -13.03 6.01
CA ARG A 74 -17.81 -12.89 7.42
C ARG A 74 -16.84 -11.95 8.12
N SER A 75 -17.37 -11.12 8.98
CA SER A 75 -16.57 -10.16 9.75
C SER A 75 -15.70 -10.86 10.80
N VAL A 76 -14.57 -10.21 11.11
CA VAL A 76 -13.67 -10.66 12.19
C VAL A 76 -14.34 -10.50 13.55
N GLU A 77 -15.09 -9.43 13.77
CA GLU A 77 -15.62 -9.04 15.08
C GLU A 77 -16.79 -9.93 15.54
N SER A 78 -17.78 -10.13 14.69
CA SER A 78 -19.03 -10.80 15.08
C SER A 78 -19.39 -12.03 14.25
N ASP A 79 -18.57 -12.39 13.27
CA ASP A 79 -18.88 -13.45 12.27
C ASP A 79 -20.13 -13.13 11.43
N THR A 80 -20.51 -11.86 11.34
CA THR A 80 -21.67 -11.40 10.58
C THR A 80 -21.39 -11.39 9.08
N MET A 81 -22.38 -11.79 8.28
CA MET A 81 -22.28 -11.78 6.83
C MET A 81 -22.29 -10.37 6.25
N LEU A 82 -21.49 -10.12 5.21
CA LEU A 82 -21.33 -8.81 4.57
C LEU A 82 -22.65 -8.19 4.11
N GLU A 83 -23.57 -8.97 3.60
CA GLU A 83 -24.90 -8.52 3.12
C GLU A 83 -25.76 -7.81 4.18
N ARG A 84 -25.39 -7.95 5.46
CA ARG A 84 -26.06 -7.31 6.60
C ARG A 84 -25.62 -5.86 6.83
N PHE A 85 -24.55 -5.42 6.19
CA PHE A 85 -23.99 -4.09 6.39
C PHE A 85 -24.55 -3.10 5.37
N PRO A 86 -25.16 -1.98 5.82
CA PRO A 86 -25.66 -0.94 4.94
C PRO A 86 -24.54 -0.08 4.30
N LEU A 87 -23.35 -0.13 4.89
CA LEU A 87 -22.15 0.58 4.43
C LEU A 87 -20.99 -0.40 4.29
N VAL A 88 -20.32 -0.35 3.14
CA VAL A 88 -19.10 -1.11 2.86
C VAL A 88 -18.00 -0.15 2.44
N LEU A 89 -16.87 -0.16 3.13
CA LEU A 89 -15.69 0.66 2.83
C LEU A 89 -14.52 -0.23 2.40
N GLY A 90 -14.02 -0.04 1.18
CA GLY A 90 -12.84 -0.71 0.65
C GLY A 90 -11.55 0.05 0.95
N GLY A 91 -10.57 -0.61 1.56
CA GLY A 91 -9.22 -0.07 1.76
C GLY A 91 -8.30 -0.46 0.59
N ILE A 92 -8.18 0.38 -0.43
CA ILE A 92 -7.50 0.07 -1.69
C ILE A 92 -6.10 0.71 -1.69
N SER A 93 -5.08 -0.13 -1.60
CA SER A 93 -3.69 0.32 -1.48
C SER A 93 -2.86 0.14 -2.76
N TYR A 94 -3.29 -0.77 -3.64
CA TYR A 94 -2.57 -1.21 -4.82
C TYR A 94 -3.52 -1.39 -6.00
N GLU A 95 -3.08 -1.17 -7.23
CA GLU A 95 -3.95 -1.18 -8.40
C GLU A 95 -4.72 -2.50 -8.60
N PRO A 96 -4.13 -3.69 -8.52
CA PRO A 96 -4.85 -4.97 -8.57
C PRO A 96 -5.91 -5.16 -7.48
N ASP A 97 -5.83 -4.42 -6.37
CA ASP A 97 -6.84 -4.46 -5.31
C ASP A 97 -8.22 -4.03 -5.82
N VAL A 98 -8.27 -3.16 -6.82
CA VAL A 98 -9.52 -2.72 -7.48
C VAL A 98 -10.28 -3.92 -8.01
N ILE A 99 -9.59 -4.80 -8.75
CA ILE A 99 -10.18 -6.01 -9.32
C ILE A 99 -10.58 -7.00 -8.22
N THR A 100 -9.73 -7.15 -7.22
CA THR A 100 -10.00 -8.01 -6.06
C THR A 100 -11.23 -7.54 -5.29
N PHE A 101 -11.36 -6.23 -5.08
CA PHE A 101 -12.52 -5.62 -4.42
C PHE A 101 -13.80 -5.83 -5.22
N ALA A 102 -13.80 -5.53 -6.51
CA ALA A 102 -14.95 -5.76 -7.38
C ALA A 102 -15.39 -7.23 -7.39
N LYS A 103 -14.42 -8.16 -7.51
CA LYS A 103 -14.68 -9.59 -7.47
C LYS A 103 -15.27 -10.05 -6.12
N TRP A 104 -14.76 -9.51 -5.03
CA TRP A 104 -15.24 -9.83 -3.69
C TRP A 104 -16.69 -9.38 -3.49
N LEU A 105 -17.05 -8.18 -3.96
CA LEU A 105 -18.44 -7.70 -3.92
C LEU A 105 -19.37 -8.67 -4.66
N GLU A 106 -19.05 -9.06 -5.90
CA GLU A 106 -19.84 -10.00 -6.69
C GLU A 106 -20.00 -11.37 -6.01
N LEU A 107 -18.90 -11.90 -5.46
CA LEU A 107 -18.92 -13.17 -4.74
C LEU A 107 -19.77 -13.11 -3.43
N ALA A 108 -19.86 -11.92 -2.83
CA ALA A 108 -20.71 -11.66 -1.66
C ALA A 108 -22.19 -11.37 -2.05
N GLY A 109 -22.55 -11.49 -3.33
CA GLY A 109 -23.90 -11.21 -3.82
C GLY A 109 -24.24 -9.72 -4.00
N ILE A 110 -23.25 -8.86 -3.88
CA ILE A 110 -23.37 -7.41 -4.12
C ILE A 110 -22.84 -7.10 -5.52
N ARG A 111 -23.68 -6.54 -6.40
CA ARG A 111 -23.22 -6.17 -7.74
C ARG A 111 -22.07 -5.19 -7.67
N ALA A 112 -20.94 -5.51 -8.34
CA ALA A 112 -19.79 -4.63 -8.38
C ALA A 112 -20.07 -3.35 -9.17
N SER A 113 -20.82 -3.43 -10.30
CA SER A 113 -21.17 -2.26 -11.09
C SER A 113 -22.10 -1.33 -10.30
N ARG A 114 -21.63 -0.08 -10.10
CA ARG A 114 -22.40 1.00 -9.47
C ARG A 114 -23.70 1.26 -10.22
N GLU A 115 -23.65 1.38 -11.54
CA GLU A 115 -24.82 1.62 -12.38
C GLU A 115 -25.88 0.53 -12.23
N HIS A 116 -25.49 -0.75 -12.17
CA HIS A 116 -26.44 -1.84 -11.91
C HIS A 116 -27.05 -1.78 -10.50
N ARG A 117 -26.32 -1.27 -9.50
CA ARG A 117 -26.89 -1.07 -8.16
C ARG A 117 -27.88 0.08 -8.14
N GLU A 118 -27.59 1.19 -8.82
CA GLU A 118 -28.47 2.37 -8.93
C GLU A 118 -29.80 2.01 -9.59
N SER A 119 -29.80 1.16 -10.60
CA SER A 119 -31.03 0.72 -11.30
C SER A 119 -31.85 -0.34 -10.56
N SER A 120 -31.37 -0.83 -9.40
CA SER A 120 -32.06 -1.89 -8.64
C SER A 120 -33.09 -1.31 -7.66
N PRO A 121 -34.35 -1.84 -7.63
CA PRO A 121 -35.37 -1.37 -6.70
C PRO A 121 -35.14 -1.80 -5.24
N ARG A 122 -34.19 -2.69 -4.97
CA ARG A 122 -33.86 -3.15 -3.61
C ARG A 122 -32.85 -2.21 -2.96
N ALA A 123 -33.03 -1.93 -1.67
CA ALA A 123 -32.02 -1.27 -0.87
C ALA A 123 -30.68 -2.05 -0.95
N ARG A 124 -29.63 -1.38 -1.35
CA ARG A 124 -28.27 -1.93 -1.49
C ARG A 124 -27.33 -1.20 -0.55
N PRO A 125 -26.25 -1.84 -0.08
CA PRO A 125 -25.26 -1.12 0.70
C PRO A 125 -24.70 0.05 -0.10
N LEU A 126 -24.34 1.10 0.61
CA LEU A 126 -23.54 2.18 0.05
C LEU A 126 -22.09 1.68 0.00
N ILE A 127 -21.46 1.76 -1.15
CA ILE A 127 -20.08 1.29 -1.37
C ILE A 127 -19.15 2.48 -1.46
N GLY A 128 -18.27 2.62 -0.48
CA GLY A 128 -17.18 3.59 -0.51
C GLY A 128 -15.82 2.93 -0.63
N ALA A 129 -14.82 3.68 -1.02
CA ALA A 129 -13.42 3.25 -0.97
C ALA A 129 -12.50 4.40 -0.60
N GLY A 130 -11.31 4.06 -0.11
CA GLY A 130 -10.22 4.97 0.18
C GLY A 130 -8.89 4.21 0.18
N GLY A 131 -7.82 4.85 0.62
CA GLY A 131 -6.50 4.23 0.74
C GLY A 131 -5.48 4.78 -0.25
N ALA A 132 -4.28 4.20 -0.26
CA ALA A 132 -3.12 4.76 -0.96
C ALA A 132 -3.32 4.96 -2.47
N LEU A 133 -4.13 4.13 -3.13
CA LEU A 133 -4.44 4.29 -4.55
C LEU A 133 -5.11 5.64 -4.84
N THR A 134 -5.90 6.18 -3.93
CA THR A 134 -6.64 7.44 -4.15
C THR A 134 -5.75 8.68 -4.21
N TYR A 135 -4.51 8.59 -3.76
CA TYR A 135 -3.49 9.62 -3.98
C TYR A 135 -2.91 9.60 -5.39
N ILE A 136 -3.03 8.45 -6.08
CA ILE A 136 -2.39 8.21 -7.37
C ILE A 136 -3.43 8.35 -8.49
N ASN A 137 -4.48 7.55 -8.44
CA ASN A 137 -5.59 7.57 -9.39
C ASN A 137 -6.85 6.99 -8.77
N PRO A 138 -7.88 7.78 -8.42
CA PRO A 138 -9.14 7.26 -7.89
C PRO A 138 -10.10 6.73 -8.97
N LEU A 139 -9.88 7.05 -10.24
CA LEU A 139 -10.81 6.75 -11.33
C LEU A 139 -11.11 5.26 -11.55
N PRO A 140 -10.15 4.33 -11.33
CA PRO A 140 -10.45 2.89 -11.40
C PRO A 140 -11.57 2.42 -10.46
N LEU A 141 -11.93 3.23 -9.48
CA LEU A 141 -13.00 2.93 -8.51
C LEU A 141 -14.37 3.50 -8.93
N SER A 142 -14.44 4.39 -9.92
CA SER A 142 -15.65 5.15 -10.28
C SER A 142 -16.82 4.29 -10.77
N GLY A 143 -16.57 3.20 -11.48
CA GLY A 143 -17.58 2.24 -11.90
C GLY A 143 -18.02 1.26 -10.81
N ILE A 144 -17.27 1.19 -9.68
CA ILE A 144 -17.50 0.27 -8.59
C ILE A 144 -18.12 0.97 -7.39
N CYS A 145 -17.55 2.11 -6.96
CA CYS A 145 -17.89 2.80 -5.72
C CYS A 145 -18.94 3.89 -5.95
N ASP A 146 -19.78 4.10 -4.95
CA ASP A 146 -20.75 5.21 -4.92
C ASP A 146 -20.05 6.51 -4.53
N PHE A 147 -18.99 6.41 -3.71
CA PHE A 147 -18.09 7.50 -3.37
C PHE A 147 -16.67 7.00 -3.10
N VAL A 148 -15.69 7.87 -3.26
CA VAL A 148 -14.27 7.59 -3.01
C VAL A 148 -13.69 8.71 -2.13
N ILE A 149 -13.07 8.34 -1.01
CA ILE A 149 -12.35 9.27 -0.13
C ILE A 149 -10.94 9.45 -0.69
N LEU A 150 -10.58 10.69 -0.99
CA LEU A 150 -9.31 11.05 -1.63
C LEU A 150 -8.25 11.38 -0.57
N GLY A 151 -7.20 10.57 -0.48
CA GLY A 151 -6.09 10.78 0.44
C GLY A 151 -6.34 10.26 1.86
N ASP A 152 -5.94 11.05 2.87
CA ASP A 152 -6.07 10.68 4.28
C ASP A 152 -7.54 10.71 4.72
N GLY A 153 -8.05 9.58 5.20
CA GLY A 153 -9.48 9.39 5.42
C GLY A 153 -9.97 9.65 6.86
N THR A 154 -9.09 9.83 7.85
CA THR A 154 -9.49 9.90 9.27
C THR A 154 -10.35 11.14 9.57
N GLU A 155 -10.00 12.31 9.06
CA GLU A 155 -10.80 13.52 9.18
C GLU A 155 -12.10 13.44 8.36
N THR A 156 -11.99 12.94 7.11
CA THR A 156 -13.15 12.79 6.23
C THR A 156 -14.18 11.79 6.81
N ALA A 157 -13.75 10.82 7.60
CA ALA A 157 -14.65 9.86 8.28
C ALA A 157 -15.65 10.56 9.21
N ARG A 158 -15.27 11.68 9.87
CA ARG A 158 -16.19 12.46 10.71
C ARG A 158 -17.33 13.07 9.90
N PHE A 159 -16.98 13.63 8.74
CA PHE A 159 -17.98 14.18 7.83
C PHE A 159 -18.90 13.09 7.29
N LEU A 160 -18.33 11.98 6.82
CA LEU A 160 -19.06 10.82 6.32
C LEU A 160 -20.08 10.31 7.35
N VAL A 161 -19.66 10.06 8.58
CA VAL A 161 -20.53 9.54 9.65
C VAL A 161 -21.67 10.50 9.97
N ARG A 162 -21.41 11.81 9.99
CA ARG A 162 -22.45 12.83 10.18
C ARG A 162 -23.52 12.74 9.10
N VAL A 163 -23.12 12.77 7.82
CA VAL A 163 -24.06 12.71 6.69
C VAL A 163 -24.87 11.40 6.70
N LEU A 164 -24.25 10.28 7.05
CA LEU A 164 -24.95 8.99 7.10
C LEU A 164 -25.98 8.87 8.23
N ARG A 165 -25.84 9.68 9.30
CA ARG A 165 -26.80 9.72 10.42
C ARG A 165 -28.02 10.59 10.16
N ASP A 166 -27.99 11.43 9.13
CA ASP A 166 -29.10 12.35 8.83
C ASP A 166 -30.35 11.62 8.28
N GLY A 167 -30.26 10.30 8.02
CA GLY A 167 -31.39 9.48 7.58
C GLY A 167 -31.95 9.83 6.20
N LEU A 168 -31.13 10.43 5.36
CA LEU A 168 -31.48 10.91 4.03
C LEU A 168 -31.62 9.76 3.02
N SER A 169 -32.29 10.03 1.91
CA SER A 169 -32.26 9.14 0.75
C SER A 169 -30.83 8.93 0.22
N ARG A 170 -30.62 7.88 -0.56
CA ARG A 170 -29.32 7.62 -1.16
C ARG A 170 -28.83 8.78 -2.03
N GLU A 171 -29.73 9.38 -2.81
CA GLU A 171 -29.40 10.50 -3.70
C GLU A 171 -28.99 11.75 -2.92
N GLU A 172 -29.76 12.11 -1.89
CA GLU A 172 -29.44 13.23 -1.00
C GLU A 172 -28.12 12.98 -0.24
N THR A 173 -27.91 11.76 0.24
CA THR A 173 -26.64 11.37 0.90
C THR A 173 -25.45 11.58 -0.04
N LEU A 174 -25.53 11.09 -1.28
CA LEU A 174 -24.45 11.24 -2.26
C LEU A 174 -24.22 12.70 -2.66
N SER A 175 -25.31 13.48 -2.78
CA SER A 175 -25.23 14.93 -3.07
C SER A 175 -24.50 15.67 -1.95
N LEU A 176 -24.83 15.40 -0.68
CA LEU A 176 -24.13 16.00 0.46
C LEU A 176 -22.67 15.51 0.57
N LEU A 177 -22.41 14.24 0.32
CA LEU A 177 -21.03 13.73 0.31
C LEU A 177 -20.17 14.42 -0.75
N ALA A 178 -20.77 14.78 -1.89
CA ALA A 178 -20.07 15.50 -2.97
C ALA A 178 -19.69 16.95 -2.61
N GLU A 179 -20.27 17.54 -1.57
CA GLU A 179 -19.90 18.88 -1.09
C GLU A 179 -18.53 18.89 -0.41
N HIS A 180 -18.05 17.73 0.07
CA HIS A 180 -16.74 17.66 0.69
C HIS A 180 -15.62 17.60 -0.35
N PRO A 181 -14.62 18.49 -0.32
CA PRO A 181 -13.62 18.61 -1.36
C PRO A 181 -12.74 17.36 -1.55
N SER A 182 -12.67 16.49 -0.55
CA SER A 182 -11.91 15.25 -0.61
C SER A 182 -12.80 14.00 -0.77
N VAL A 183 -14.03 14.16 -1.25
CA VAL A 183 -14.92 13.03 -1.58
C VAL A 183 -15.32 13.10 -3.04
N TYR A 184 -14.85 12.14 -3.81
CA TYR A 184 -15.23 11.96 -5.20
C TYR A 184 -16.50 11.10 -5.26
N VAL A 185 -17.60 11.65 -5.77
CA VAL A 185 -18.88 10.95 -6.00
C VAL A 185 -19.10 10.85 -7.51
N PRO A 186 -18.88 9.69 -8.13
CA PRO A 186 -18.93 9.56 -9.60
C PRO A 186 -20.25 9.98 -10.24
N SER A 187 -21.40 9.74 -9.60
CA SER A 187 -22.72 10.14 -10.10
C SER A 187 -22.93 11.67 -10.12
N VAL A 188 -22.21 12.41 -9.27
CA VAL A 188 -22.29 13.88 -9.20
C VAL A 188 -21.16 14.53 -10.00
N HIS A 189 -19.94 14.00 -9.87
CA HIS A 189 -18.73 14.56 -10.50
C HIS A 189 -18.44 13.98 -11.89
N GLY A 190 -19.34 13.19 -12.46
CA GLY A 190 -19.17 12.54 -13.76
C GLY A 190 -19.04 13.51 -14.96
N SER A 191 -19.54 14.75 -14.83
CA SER A 191 -19.47 15.79 -15.86
C SER A 191 -19.04 17.13 -15.25
N GLY A 192 -18.63 18.07 -16.10
CA GLY A 192 -18.21 19.40 -15.67
C GLY A 192 -16.80 19.45 -15.07
N LYS A 193 -16.37 20.66 -14.68
CA LYS A 193 -15.11 20.90 -13.98
C LYS A 193 -15.36 20.96 -12.47
N HIS A 194 -14.49 20.35 -11.72
CA HIS A 194 -14.55 20.28 -10.26
C HIS A 194 -13.22 20.73 -9.65
N SER A 195 -13.20 20.91 -8.34
CA SER A 195 -12.01 21.31 -7.58
C SER A 195 -11.80 20.36 -6.39
N LEU A 196 -11.75 19.06 -6.68
CA LEU A 196 -11.48 18.06 -5.68
C LEU A 196 -10.02 18.15 -5.19
N VAL A 197 -9.80 17.77 -3.94
CA VAL A 197 -8.50 17.85 -3.28
C VAL A 197 -8.18 16.52 -2.60
N THR A 198 -6.98 16.03 -2.80
CA THR A 198 -6.45 14.90 -2.02
C THR A 198 -6.15 15.36 -0.60
N ALA A 199 -6.89 14.86 0.39
CA ALA A 199 -6.69 15.19 1.80
C ALA A 199 -5.29 14.79 2.28
N LYS A 200 -4.66 15.68 3.04
CA LYS A 200 -3.33 15.47 3.64
C LYS A 200 -3.35 15.98 5.07
N ASN A 201 -3.77 15.11 5.99
CA ASN A 201 -3.91 15.44 7.40
C ASN A 201 -2.57 15.78 8.06
N ASP A 202 -2.61 16.52 9.13
CA ASP A 202 -1.47 16.66 10.03
C ASP A 202 -1.21 15.32 10.73
N VAL A 203 -0.03 14.74 10.49
CA VAL A 203 0.35 13.46 11.10
C VAL A 203 0.57 13.55 12.61
N SER A 204 0.69 14.76 13.17
CA SER A 204 0.76 14.95 14.62
C SER A 204 -0.59 14.79 15.31
N GLU A 205 -1.68 14.97 14.58
CA GLU A 205 -3.05 14.83 15.06
C GLU A 205 -3.67 13.46 14.69
N ASP A 206 -2.96 12.65 13.90
CA ASP A 206 -3.41 11.32 13.50
C ASP A 206 -2.93 10.24 14.50
N TYR A 207 -3.48 9.04 14.40
CA TYR A 207 -3.32 7.98 15.41
C TYR A 207 -1.89 7.48 15.63
N GLY A 208 -1.03 7.49 14.64
CA GLY A 208 0.40 7.20 14.71
C GLY A 208 0.79 5.75 14.96
N ARG A 209 -0.09 4.90 15.50
CA ARG A 209 0.22 3.50 15.81
C ARG A 209 -0.91 2.54 15.43
N SER A 210 -0.57 1.26 15.30
CA SER A 210 -1.54 0.20 15.05
C SER A 210 -2.53 0.06 16.21
N THR A 211 -3.81 -0.15 15.89
CA THR A 211 -4.89 -0.38 16.87
C THR A 211 -4.79 -1.75 17.53
N TRP A 212 -4.23 -2.73 16.80
CA TRP A 212 -4.02 -4.09 17.28
C TRP A 212 -2.59 -4.55 17.05
N ILE A 213 -2.17 -5.47 17.89
CA ILE A 213 -1.05 -6.36 17.69
C ILE A 213 -1.60 -7.77 17.48
N SER A 214 -1.10 -8.50 16.49
CA SER A 214 -1.55 -9.85 16.18
C SER A 214 -0.37 -10.80 15.93
N LYS A 215 -0.43 -11.98 16.54
CA LYS A 215 0.52 -13.07 16.27
C LYS A 215 0.36 -13.66 14.86
N ASN A 216 -0.79 -13.42 14.23
CA ASN A 216 -1.13 -13.88 12.88
C ASN A 216 -0.85 -12.83 11.79
N SER A 217 -0.33 -11.65 12.14
CA SER A 217 0.14 -10.65 11.17
C SER A 217 1.49 -11.05 10.55
N VAL A 218 1.83 -10.45 9.42
CA VAL A 218 3.20 -10.50 8.86
C VAL A 218 4.22 -9.97 9.88
N PHE A 219 3.85 -8.93 10.63
CA PHE A 219 4.64 -8.39 11.73
C PHE A 219 4.11 -8.93 13.06
N LYS A 220 4.52 -10.17 13.36
CA LYS A 220 4.10 -10.85 14.60
C LYS A 220 4.58 -10.08 15.82
N ASP A 221 3.71 -9.95 16.82
CA ASP A 221 4.03 -9.38 18.11
C ASP A 221 4.74 -8.01 18.02
N THR A 222 4.25 -7.18 17.10
CA THR A 222 4.87 -5.91 16.73
C THR A 222 3.87 -4.76 16.79
N LEU A 223 4.19 -3.72 17.55
CA LEU A 223 3.52 -2.43 17.47
C LEU A 223 3.99 -1.71 16.20
N LEU A 224 3.10 -1.49 15.24
CA LEU A 224 3.42 -0.67 14.07
C LEU A 224 3.31 0.80 14.44
N LEU A 225 4.34 1.58 14.11
CA LEU A 225 4.48 2.97 14.51
C LEU A 225 4.81 3.83 13.30
N GLU A 226 3.93 4.75 12.94
CA GLU A 226 4.13 5.68 11.84
C GLU A 226 5.07 6.81 12.25
N LEU A 227 6.10 7.07 11.44
CA LEU A 227 7.07 8.14 11.68
C LEU A 227 6.83 9.33 10.73
N GLN A 228 6.45 9.05 9.50
CA GLN A 228 6.23 10.09 8.49
C GLN A 228 5.39 9.59 7.31
N ARG A 229 4.74 10.53 6.63
CA ARG A 229 4.10 10.36 5.30
C ARG A 229 4.79 11.23 4.26
N GLY A 230 4.89 10.70 3.04
CA GLY A 230 5.70 11.31 1.98
C GLY A 230 7.19 11.04 2.15
N CYS A 231 7.97 11.28 1.09
CA CYS A 231 9.39 10.96 1.03
C CYS A 231 10.15 12.13 0.41
N PRO A 232 11.28 12.60 1.02
CA PRO A 232 12.07 13.70 0.48
C PRO A 232 12.97 13.27 -0.69
N ASN A 233 13.09 11.96 -0.94
CA ASN A 233 13.96 11.43 -1.98
C ASN A 233 13.30 11.54 -3.36
N GLY A 234 14.05 11.99 -4.35
CA GLY A 234 13.58 12.27 -5.72
C GLY A 234 13.57 11.05 -6.66
N CYS A 235 13.23 9.84 -6.18
CA CYS A 235 13.17 8.64 -7.03
C CYS A 235 12.15 8.83 -8.15
N ARG A 236 12.58 8.74 -9.41
CA ARG A 236 11.75 9.13 -10.58
C ARG A 236 10.57 8.19 -10.85
N PHE A 237 10.60 6.99 -10.33
CA PHE A 237 9.56 5.97 -10.48
C PHE A 237 8.55 5.95 -9.32
N CYS A 238 8.84 6.65 -8.22
CA CYS A 238 8.14 6.47 -6.95
C CYS A 238 7.01 7.50 -6.76
N THR A 239 5.81 7.01 -6.47
CA THR A 239 4.63 7.84 -6.21
C THR A 239 4.71 8.64 -4.90
N LEU A 240 5.54 8.19 -3.94
CA LEU A 240 5.68 8.85 -2.64
C LEU A 240 6.22 10.28 -2.76
N THR A 241 7.05 10.55 -3.77
CA THR A 241 7.63 11.88 -3.97
C THR A 241 6.59 12.90 -4.44
N GLY A 242 5.74 12.54 -5.39
CA GLY A 242 4.73 13.44 -5.97
C GLY A 242 3.40 13.38 -5.26
N CYS A 243 2.79 12.20 -5.21
CA CYS A 243 1.41 12.04 -4.75
C CYS A 243 1.26 12.30 -3.23
N PHE A 244 2.26 11.93 -2.43
CA PHE A 244 2.21 12.07 -0.97
C PHE A 244 2.94 13.32 -0.43
N SER A 245 3.40 14.21 -1.30
CA SER A 245 4.01 15.49 -0.91
C SER A 245 2.95 16.45 -0.32
N PRO A 246 3.31 17.33 0.64
CA PRO A 246 4.61 17.47 1.29
C PRO A 246 4.95 16.35 2.28
N VAL A 247 6.22 16.23 2.63
CA VAL A 247 6.65 15.33 3.70
C VAL A 247 6.11 15.81 5.04
N ARG A 248 5.44 14.94 5.78
CA ARG A 248 4.86 15.22 7.09
C ARG A 248 5.48 14.27 8.10
N VAL A 249 6.10 14.82 9.14
CA VAL A 249 6.94 14.07 10.09
C VAL A 249 6.35 14.17 11.49
N ARG A 250 6.24 13.06 12.20
CA ARG A 250 5.82 13.01 13.61
C ARG A 250 6.97 13.40 14.52
N GLY A 251 6.72 14.25 15.50
CA GLY A 251 7.71 14.63 16.50
C GLY A 251 8.12 13.47 17.41
N LEU A 252 9.37 13.45 17.87
CA LEU A 252 9.92 12.35 18.69
C LEU A 252 9.10 12.11 19.98
N GLU A 253 8.75 13.16 20.70
CA GLU A 253 8.01 13.04 21.96
C GLU A 253 6.60 12.46 21.75
N LEU A 254 5.97 12.76 20.63
CA LEU A 254 4.70 12.15 20.23
C LEU A 254 4.88 10.64 19.95
N VAL A 255 5.93 10.28 19.24
CA VAL A 255 6.26 8.89 18.93
C VAL A 255 6.57 8.08 20.20
N LYS A 256 7.34 8.64 21.14
CA LYS A 256 7.61 8.02 22.44
C LYS A 256 6.33 7.82 23.25
N ARG A 257 5.46 8.86 23.29
CA ARG A 257 4.17 8.77 23.97
C ARG A 257 3.29 7.66 23.39
N ASP A 258 3.25 7.50 22.07
CA ASP A 258 2.51 6.41 21.42
C ASP A 258 2.99 5.02 21.88
N ILE A 259 4.30 4.84 22.05
CA ILE A 259 4.89 3.59 22.56
C ILE A 259 4.49 3.37 24.03
N GLU A 260 4.65 4.39 24.87
CA GLU A 260 4.35 4.31 26.31
C GLU A 260 2.85 4.04 26.55
N GLU A 261 1.97 4.69 25.83
CA GLU A 261 0.52 4.46 25.92
C GLU A 261 0.15 3.03 25.49
N ALA A 262 0.75 2.52 24.40
CA ALA A 262 0.53 1.15 23.99
C ALA A 262 1.01 0.14 25.05
N LEU A 263 2.15 0.41 25.71
CA LEU A 263 2.70 -0.45 26.75
C LEU A 263 1.86 -0.48 28.05
N ARG A 264 0.99 0.51 28.28
CA ARG A 264 0.08 0.48 29.43
C ARG A 264 -1.03 -0.56 29.29
N VAL A 265 -1.39 -0.91 28.04
CA VAL A 265 -2.54 -1.77 27.75
C VAL A 265 -2.19 -3.05 26.99
N ALA A 266 -0.98 -3.13 26.43
CA ALA A 266 -0.56 -4.26 25.60
C ALA A 266 0.91 -4.65 25.85
N GLU A 267 1.18 -5.93 25.82
CA GLU A 267 2.56 -6.44 25.75
C GLU A 267 2.93 -6.75 24.31
N PHE A 268 4.14 -6.38 23.91
CA PHE A 268 4.72 -6.69 22.61
C PHE A 268 6.25 -6.71 22.69
N SER A 269 6.89 -7.46 21.79
CA SER A 269 8.35 -7.61 21.78
C SER A 269 9.05 -6.62 20.84
N ARG A 270 8.35 -6.06 19.86
CA ARG A 270 8.95 -5.25 18.78
C ARG A 270 8.17 -3.99 18.47
N ILE A 271 8.90 -3.00 17.94
CA ILE A 271 8.38 -1.80 17.33
C ILE A 271 8.71 -1.86 15.83
N GLY A 272 7.69 -1.83 15.00
CA GLY A 272 7.81 -1.78 13.53
C GLY A 272 7.72 -0.34 13.05
N LEU A 273 8.82 0.23 12.60
CA LEU A 273 8.88 1.61 12.13
C LEU A 273 8.32 1.71 10.71
N VAL A 274 7.13 2.31 10.59
CA VAL A 274 6.44 2.52 9.31
C VAL A 274 6.78 3.91 8.80
N THR A 275 7.62 3.93 7.78
CA THR A 275 8.11 5.14 7.12
C THR A 275 8.61 4.78 5.73
N PRO A 276 8.53 5.70 4.73
CA PRO A 276 9.12 5.47 3.41
C PRO A 276 10.63 5.23 3.43
N GLU A 277 11.33 5.87 4.36
CA GLU A 277 12.77 5.72 4.58
C GLU A 277 13.12 6.04 6.05
N ALA A 278 13.60 5.05 6.77
CA ALA A 278 13.87 5.21 8.20
C ALA A 278 15.07 6.14 8.48
N GLY A 279 16.08 6.12 7.63
CA GLY A 279 17.27 6.95 7.78
C GLY A 279 17.04 8.45 7.54
N ASP A 280 15.91 8.82 6.94
CA ASP A 280 15.50 10.23 6.74
C ASP A 280 14.73 10.78 7.96
N TYR A 281 14.33 9.94 8.91
CA TYR A 281 13.71 10.38 10.14
C TYR A 281 14.77 11.00 11.07
N LYS A 282 14.74 12.32 11.21
CA LYS A 282 15.81 13.10 11.88
C LYS A 282 16.10 12.67 13.33
N TYR A 283 15.16 11.99 13.97
CA TYR A 283 15.30 11.52 15.35
C TYR A 283 15.55 9.99 15.43
N ILE A 284 15.99 9.37 14.35
CA ILE A 284 16.09 7.90 14.30
C ILE A 284 17.03 7.36 15.38
N GLY A 285 18.18 8.02 15.63
CA GLY A 285 19.13 7.61 16.68
C GLY A 285 18.48 7.59 18.06
N GLU A 286 17.88 8.71 18.45
CA GLU A 286 17.21 8.87 19.76
C GLU A 286 16.03 7.91 19.93
N LEU A 287 15.28 7.64 18.85
CA LEU A 287 14.19 6.66 18.88
C LEU A 287 14.73 5.22 19.08
N LEU A 288 15.85 4.87 18.46
CA LEU A 288 16.49 3.56 18.64
C LEU A 288 17.03 3.40 20.07
N ASP A 289 17.62 4.45 20.66
CA ASP A 289 18.07 4.43 22.03
C ASP A 289 16.90 4.29 23.02
N PHE A 290 15.78 4.98 22.74
CA PHE A 290 14.56 4.85 23.53
C PHE A 290 13.97 3.43 23.45
N ALA A 291 13.90 2.84 22.25
CA ALA A 291 13.41 1.48 22.07
C ALA A 291 14.28 0.45 22.83
N GLU A 292 15.60 0.62 22.78
CA GLU A 292 16.55 -0.22 23.51
C GLU A 292 16.38 -0.06 25.04
N TYR A 293 16.25 1.17 25.53
CA TYR A 293 15.95 1.44 26.94
C TYR A 293 14.66 0.76 27.40
N MET A 294 13.63 0.73 26.54
CA MET A 294 12.37 0.03 26.82
C MET A 294 12.46 -1.50 26.63
N GLY A 295 13.62 -2.05 26.28
CA GLY A 295 13.82 -3.48 26.03
C GLY A 295 13.07 -4.01 24.80
N LYS A 296 12.81 -3.16 23.80
CA LYS A 296 12.05 -3.53 22.58
C LYS A 296 12.97 -3.67 21.38
N GLY A 297 12.78 -4.76 20.64
CA GLY A 297 13.40 -4.92 19.33
C GLY A 297 12.79 -3.95 18.30
N VAL A 298 13.56 -3.58 17.27
CA VAL A 298 13.11 -2.70 16.20
C VAL A 298 13.13 -3.43 14.86
N SER A 299 12.16 -3.12 14.01
CA SER A 299 12.14 -3.51 12.59
C SER A 299 11.80 -2.31 11.71
N PHE A 300 12.37 -2.28 10.51
CA PHE A 300 12.18 -1.19 9.56
C PHE A 300 11.36 -1.68 8.37
N ALA A 301 10.38 -0.87 7.93
CA ALA A 301 9.60 -1.16 6.74
C ALA A 301 10.41 -0.96 5.45
N SER A 302 11.27 0.07 5.42
CA SER A 302 12.11 0.39 4.26
C SER A 302 13.46 0.99 4.69
N LEU A 303 14.51 0.63 3.95
CA LEU A 303 15.87 1.07 4.19
C LEU A 303 16.60 1.36 2.86
N ARG A 304 17.16 2.56 2.75
CA ARG A 304 18.07 2.93 1.65
C ARG A 304 19.52 2.66 2.04
N VAL A 305 20.31 2.21 1.09
CA VAL A 305 21.72 1.89 1.29
C VAL A 305 22.50 3.10 1.83
N ASP A 306 22.35 4.26 1.16
CA ASP A 306 23.06 5.51 1.49
C ASP A 306 22.68 6.09 2.86
N LYS A 307 21.58 5.67 3.45
CA LYS A 307 21.08 6.15 4.75
C LYS A 307 21.34 5.16 5.91
N LEU A 308 21.81 3.96 5.62
CA LEU A 308 22.10 2.96 6.65
C LEU A 308 23.25 3.39 7.55
N THR A 309 23.02 3.32 8.85
CA THR A 309 24.03 3.57 9.90
C THR A 309 24.34 2.29 10.66
N GLU A 310 25.51 2.21 11.28
CA GLU A 310 25.89 1.11 12.17
C GLU A 310 24.88 0.93 13.32
N ARG A 311 24.40 2.05 13.89
CA ARG A 311 23.37 2.04 14.95
C ARG A 311 22.06 1.35 14.51
N MET A 312 21.62 1.61 13.27
CA MET A 312 20.44 0.94 12.70
C MET A 312 20.68 -0.57 12.53
N MET A 313 21.86 -0.97 12.09
CA MET A 313 22.21 -2.38 11.92
C MET A 313 22.29 -3.12 13.27
N LYS A 314 22.88 -2.51 14.28
CA LYS A 314 22.88 -3.03 15.67
C LYS A 314 21.47 -3.20 16.21
N ALA A 315 20.58 -2.21 15.98
CA ALA A 315 19.19 -2.29 16.41
C ALA A 315 18.42 -3.43 15.70
N LEU A 316 18.66 -3.63 14.39
CA LEU A 316 18.10 -4.77 13.65
C LEU A 316 18.56 -6.12 14.23
N ALA A 317 19.87 -6.25 14.48
CA ALA A 317 20.45 -7.47 15.03
C ALA A 317 19.91 -7.76 16.44
N ALA A 318 19.84 -6.75 17.31
CA ALA A 318 19.24 -6.84 18.65
C ALA A 318 17.77 -7.24 18.60
N GLY A 319 17.01 -6.73 17.58
CA GLY A 319 15.63 -7.14 17.30
C GLY A 319 15.50 -8.57 16.73
N GLY A 320 16.60 -9.32 16.62
CA GLY A 320 16.62 -10.70 16.11
C GLY A 320 16.51 -10.81 14.58
N SER A 321 16.59 -9.71 13.83
CA SER A 321 16.63 -9.76 12.38
C SER A 321 18.00 -10.22 11.89
N ARG A 322 18.02 -11.29 11.09
CA ARG A 322 19.24 -11.80 10.43
C ARG A 322 19.25 -11.55 8.92
N ALA A 323 18.31 -10.76 8.45
CA ALA A 323 18.19 -10.40 7.03
C ALA A 323 18.14 -8.88 6.90
N LEU A 324 18.97 -8.34 6.01
CA LEU A 324 18.88 -6.93 5.59
C LEU A 324 18.19 -6.85 4.23
N THR A 325 17.22 -5.95 4.11
CA THR A 325 16.52 -5.68 2.85
C THR A 325 16.83 -4.26 2.39
N VAL A 326 17.37 -4.13 1.17
CA VAL A 326 17.70 -2.84 0.54
C VAL A 326 17.31 -2.84 -0.93
N ALA A 327 17.15 -1.66 -1.54
CA ALA A 327 16.69 -1.47 -2.89
C ALA A 327 17.73 -0.72 -3.77
N PRO A 328 18.70 -1.43 -4.37
CA PRO A 328 19.61 -0.84 -5.36
C PRO A 328 18.94 -0.45 -6.67
N GLU A 329 17.78 -1.04 -7.00
CA GLU A 329 16.95 -0.92 -8.22
C GLU A 329 17.60 -1.51 -9.49
N THR A 330 18.91 -1.35 -9.66
CA THR A 330 19.69 -1.87 -10.79
C THR A 330 21.12 -2.19 -10.33
N GLY A 331 21.83 -3.03 -11.07
CA GLY A 331 23.25 -3.30 -10.85
C GLY A 331 24.19 -2.30 -11.50
N ASP A 332 23.66 -1.33 -12.27
CA ASP A 332 24.45 -0.33 -12.98
C ASP A 332 24.34 1.05 -12.31
N ASP A 333 25.47 1.65 -11.94
CA ASP A 333 25.51 2.91 -11.21
C ASP A 333 24.98 4.10 -12.03
N SER A 334 25.17 4.10 -13.35
CA SER A 334 24.69 5.17 -14.22
C SER A 334 23.16 5.14 -14.34
N LEU A 335 22.59 3.95 -14.48
CA LEU A 335 21.14 3.74 -14.52
C LEU A 335 20.52 4.00 -13.13
N ARG A 336 21.20 3.64 -12.05
CA ARG A 336 20.76 3.95 -10.67
C ARG A 336 20.64 5.45 -10.45
N ARG A 337 21.62 6.24 -10.91
CA ARG A 337 21.53 7.71 -10.87
C ARG A 337 20.36 8.24 -11.68
N LYS A 338 20.06 7.65 -12.84
CA LYS A 338 18.84 7.99 -13.62
C LYS A 338 17.54 7.67 -12.85
N CYS A 339 17.54 6.65 -12.00
CA CYS A 339 16.41 6.36 -11.11
C CYS A 339 16.23 7.38 -9.97
N GLY A 340 17.20 8.28 -9.76
CA GLY A 340 17.23 9.23 -8.64
C GLY A 340 17.84 8.66 -7.36
N LYS A 341 18.73 7.67 -7.48
CA LYS A 341 19.51 7.09 -6.37
C LYS A 341 21.00 7.27 -6.61
N TYR A 342 21.68 8.01 -5.72
CA TYR A 342 23.03 8.54 -5.92
C TYR A 342 24.07 7.83 -5.05
N PHE A 343 24.09 6.50 -5.06
CA PHE A 343 25.09 5.67 -4.41
C PHE A 343 25.64 4.60 -5.37
N SER A 344 26.86 4.13 -5.13
CA SER A 344 27.58 3.19 -6.01
C SER A 344 27.36 1.72 -5.59
N ASN A 345 27.82 0.80 -6.42
CA ASN A 345 27.86 -0.63 -6.08
C ASN A 345 28.84 -0.90 -4.92
N GLU A 346 29.96 -0.15 -4.83
CA GLU A 346 30.89 -0.23 -3.71
C GLU A 346 30.20 0.14 -2.40
N GLU A 347 29.38 1.20 -2.39
CA GLU A 347 28.60 1.58 -1.20
C GLU A 347 27.58 0.50 -0.83
N VAL A 348 26.90 -0.11 -1.82
CA VAL A 348 25.99 -1.24 -1.56
C VAL A 348 26.74 -2.37 -0.87
N ILE A 349 27.89 -2.76 -1.41
CA ILE A 349 28.72 -3.85 -0.89
C ILE A 349 29.22 -3.50 0.52
N GLY A 350 29.81 -2.32 0.72
CA GLY A 350 30.35 -1.89 2.01
C GLY A 350 29.29 -1.85 3.12
N LYS A 351 28.06 -1.39 2.81
CA LYS A 351 26.95 -1.43 3.78
C LYS A 351 26.50 -2.87 4.10
N LEU A 352 26.56 -3.77 3.15
CA LEU A 352 26.24 -5.17 3.37
C LEU A 352 27.37 -5.93 4.11
N GLU A 353 28.63 -5.56 3.92
CA GLU A 353 29.76 -6.04 4.74
C GLU A 353 29.58 -5.62 6.20
N MET A 354 29.24 -4.36 6.45
CA MET A 354 28.93 -3.87 7.78
C MET A 354 27.75 -4.65 8.41
N ALA A 355 26.69 -4.91 7.65
CA ALA A 355 25.56 -5.72 8.13
C ALA A 355 25.97 -7.18 8.44
N ALA A 356 26.84 -7.78 7.64
CA ALA A 356 27.37 -9.11 7.88
C ALA A 356 28.21 -9.16 9.16
N HIS A 357 29.01 -8.12 9.42
CA HIS A 357 29.78 -7.96 10.64
C HIS A 357 28.86 -7.86 11.88
N GLU A 358 27.75 -7.14 11.78
CA GLU A 358 26.72 -7.06 12.83
C GLU A 358 25.82 -8.31 12.93
N GLY A 359 26.17 -9.39 12.23
CA GLY A 359 25.55 -10.71 12.38
C GLY A 359 24.44 -11.04 11.41
N ALA A 360 24.19 -10.22 10.39
CA ALA A 360 23.29 -10.58 9.29
C ALA A 360 23.77 -11.87 8.61
N LYS A 361 22.84 -12.70 8.13
CA LYS A 361 23.11 -13.96 7.42
C LYS A 361 22.62 -13.93 5.97
N SER A 362 21.74 -12.99 5.64
CA SER A 362 21.20 -12.84 4.29
C SER A 362 20.92 -11.40 3.93
N ALA A 363 20.99 -11.10 2.64
CA ALA A 363 20.57 -9.85 2.04
C ALA A 363 19.46 -10.09 1.02
N LYS A 364 18.42 -9.29 1.07
CA LYS A 364 17.39 -9.22 0.03
C LYS A 364 17.55 -7.90 -0.71
N LEU A 365 17.85 -8.01 -2.00
CA LEU A 365 18.09 -6.86 -2.87
C LEU A 365 16.90 -6.71 -3.83
N TYR A 366 16.26 -5.54 -3.81
CA TYR A 366 15.19 -5.23 -4.73
C TYR A 366 15.75 -4.57 -6.00
N PHE A 367 15.28 -5.09 -7.14
CA PHE A 367 15.63 -4.59 -8.46
C PHE A 367 14.40 -4.41 -9.32
N MET A 368 14.52 -3.56 -10.32
CA MET A 368 13.56 -3.40 -11.40
C MET A 368 14.20 -3.74 -12.75
N ILE A 369 13.39 -4.25 -13.68
CA ILE A 369 13.75 -4.43 -15.09
C ILE A 369 12.71 -3.80 -15.99
N GLY A 370 13.13 -3.45 -17.21
CA GLY A 370 12.29 -2.69 -18.14
C GLY A 370 12.30 -1.20 -17.83
N LEU A 371 13.34 -0.71 -17.15
CA LEU A 371 13.57 0.70 -16.87
C LEU A 371 13.73 1.51 -18.17
N PRO A 372 13.40 2.82 -18.17
CA PRO A 372 13.56 3.68 -19.33
C PRO A 372 15.02 3.70 -19.86
N GLY A 373 15.18 3.33 -21.13
CA GLY A 373 16.49 3.26 -21.78
C GLY A 373 17.43 2.14 -21.29
N GLU A 374 16.93 1.18 -20.51
CA GLU A 374 17.73 0.07 -20.00
C GLU A 374 18.25 -0.83 -21.12
N THR A 375 19.55 -1.14 -21.09
CA THR A 375 20.20 -2.09 -22.01
C THR A 375 20.26 -3.50 -21.43
N ARG A 376 20.61 -4.48 -22.27
CA ARG A 376 20.78 -5.88 -21.81
C ARG A 376 21.94 -6.03 -20.83
N GLU A 377 23.02 -5.30 -21.05
CA GLU A 377 24.21 -5.25 -20.18
C GLU A 377 23.86 -4.73 -18.80
N GLN A 378 23.00 -3.70 -18.73
CA GLN A 378 22.50 -3.15 -17.47
C GLN A 378 21.57 -4.11 -16.74
N VAL A 379 20.77 -4.92 -17.44
CA VAL A 379 20.02 -6.04 -16.81
C VAL A 379 20.98 -7.07 -16.25
N MET A 380 22.03 -7.43 -17.01
CA MET A 380 23.04 -8.41 -16.58
C MET A 380 23.85 -7.95 -15.37
N SER A 381 24.08 -6.64 -15.22
CA SER A 381 24.79 -6.08 -14.06
C SER A 381 24.13 -6.37 -12.70
N ILE A 382 22.83 -6.66 -12.68
CA ILE A 382 22.13 -7.17 -11.48
C ILE A 382 22.76 -8.46 -10.99
N SER A 383 23.04 -9.38 -11.92
CA SER A 383 23.71 -10.66 -11.61
C SER A 383 25.13 -10.45 -11.07
N SER A 384 25.88 -9.54 -11.69
CA SER A 384 27.26 -9.19 -11.24
C SER A 384 27.24 -8.63 -9.83
N LEU A 385 26.38 -7.64 -9.54
CA LEU A 385 26.26 -7.07 -8.19
C LEU A 385 25.87 -8.12 -7.14
N CYS A 386 24.94 -9.02 -7.45
CA CYS A 386 24.56 -10.09 -6.53
C CYS A 386 25.71 -11.07 -6.26
N GLY A 387 26.51 -11.39 -7.29
CA GLY A 387 27.71 -12.21 -7.19
C GLY A 387 28.78 -11.56 -6.33
N ASP A 388 29.07 -10.28 -6.57
CA ASP A 388 30.05 -9.51 -5.80
C ASP A 388 29.65 -9.38 -4.31
N VAL A 389 28.37 -9.08 -4.04
CA VAL A 389 27.83 -9.09 -2.68
C VAL A 389 28.04 -10.46 -2.02
N ARG A 390 27.68 -11.56 -2.70
CA ARG A 390 27.86 -12.90 -2.16
C ARG A 390 29.31 -13.21 -1.86
N LEU A 391 30.20 -12.88 -2.79
CA LEU A 391 31.65 -13.17 -2.69
C LEU A 391 32.30 -12.38 -1.54
N LYS A 392 32.02 -11.07 -1.46
CA LYS A 392 32.68 -10.18 -0.49
C LYS A 392 32.12 -10.30 0.93
N THR A 393 30.80 -10.48 1.05
CA THR A 393 30.12 -10.45 2.36
C THR A 393 29.85 -11.84 2.96
N GLY A 394 29.86 -12.88 2.14
CA GLY A 394 29.41 -14.22 2.56
C GLY A 394 27.91 -14.37 2.80
N LEU A 395 27.10 -13.31 2.64
CA LEU A 395 25.65 -13.33 2.85
C LEU A 395 24.94 -14.20 1.81
N ALA A 396 23.90 -14.93 2.20
CA ALA A 396 22.95 -15.50 1.25
C ALA A 396 22.16 -14.37 0.58
N VAL A 397 22.21 -14.26 -0.76
CA VAL A 397 21.62 -13.15 -1.51
C VAL A 397 20.30 -13.60 -2.15
N THR A 398 19.25 -12.80 -1.95
CA THR A 398 18.00 -12.93 -2.73
C THR A 398 17.81 -11.70 -3.59
N ALA A 399 17.95 -11.83 -4.90
CA ALA A 399 17.55 -10.81 -5.86
C ALA A 399 16.03 -10.87 -6.06
N SER A 400 15.31 -9.88 -5.60
CA SER A 400 13.85 -9.73 -5.81
C SER A 400 13.63 -8.74 -6.93
N VAL A 401 13.22 -9.24 -8.10
CA VAL A 401 13.16 -8.44 -9.34
C VAL A 401 11.71 -8.26 -9.78
N SER A 402 11.30 -7.01 -10.00
CA SER A 402 9.97 -6.65 -10.50
C SER A 402 10.06 -5.85 -11.81
N PRO A 403 9.04 -5.93 -12.68
CA PRO A 403 8.93 -5.01 -13.80
C PRO A 403 8.76 -3.56 -13.34
N PHE A 404 9.37 -2.62 -14.04
CA PHE A 404 9.03 -1.20 -13.92
C PHE A 404 7.64 -0.94 -14.50
N VAL A 405 6.79 -0.25 -13.73
CA VAL A 405 5.46 0.20 -14.16
C VAL A 405 5.39 1.73 -14.01
N PRO A 406 5.18 2.49 -15.10
CA PRO A 406 5.00 3.93 -15.03
C PRO A 406 3.71 4.28 -14.31
N LYS A 407 3.79 5.21 -13.35
CA LYS A 407 2.65 5.58 -12.48
C LYS A 407 2.28 7.06 -12.65
N PRO A 408 0.99 7.40 -12.57
CA PRO A 408 0.56 8.79 -12.45
C PRO A 408 1.30 9.51 -11.31
N GLY A 409 1.53 10.81 -11.45
CA GLY A 409 2.15 11.62 -10.41
C GLY A 409 3.64 11.33 -10.14
N THR A 410 4.33 10.63 -11.03
CA THR A 410 5.78 10.39 -10.95
C THR A 410 6.53 11.10 -12.08
N PRO A 411 7.81 11.43 -11.90
CA PRO A 411 8.64 11.97 -13.00
C PRO A 411 8.70 11.06 -14.24
N TRP A 412 8.55 9.74 -14.04
CA TRP A 412 8.52 8.76 -15.13
C TRP A 412 7.11 8.32 -15.55
N ALA A 413 6.09 9.08 -15.21
CA ALA A 413 4.71 8.83 -15.65
C ALA A 413 4.58 8.73 -17.18
N GLY A 414 5.42 9.49 -17.92
CA GLY A 414 5.44 9.51 -19.39
C GLY A 414 6.18 8.37 -20.06
N GLU A 415 6.86 7.54 -19.32
CA GLU A 415 7.68 6.48 -19.86
C GLU A 415 6.84 5.29 -20.35
N VAL A 416 7.40 4.52 -21.26
CA VAL A 416 6.70 3.38 -21.87
C VAL A 416 6.89 2.11 -21.02
N PHE A 417 5.79 1.47 -20.66
CA PHE A 417 5.84 0.14 -20.06
C PHE A 417 6.45 -0.88 -21.02
N ALA A 418 7.42 -1.67 -20.59
CA ALA A 418 8.19 -2.57 -21.45
C ALA A 418 7.37 -3.67 -22.15
N GLY A 419 6.20 -4.01 -21.58
CA GLY A 419 5.29 -5.02 -22.11
C GLY A 419 5.73 -6.47 -21.87
N GLU A 420 4.76 -7.37 -21.92
CA GLU A 420 4.93 -8.77 -21.53
C GLU A 420 6.05 -9.49 -22.33
N LYS A 421 6.12 -9.28 -23.64
CA LYS A 421 7.10 -9.96 -24.50
C LYS A 421 8.54 -9.58 -24.14
N LYS A 422 8.82 -8.28 -24.00
CA LYS A 422 10.16 -7.78 -23.65
C LYS A 422 10.53 -8.23 -22.25
N LEU A 423 9.62 -8.13 -21.27
CA LEU A 423 9.86 -8.55 -19.89
C LEU A 423 10.20 -10.05 -19.79
N LYS A 424 9.51 -10.93 -20.54
CA LYS A 424 9.85 -12.36 -20.59
C LYS A 424 11.29 -12.60 -21.07
N VAL A 425 11.74 -11.85 -22.08
CA VAL A 425 13.12 -11.95 -22.58
C VAL A 425 14.12 -11.50 -21.51
N LEU A 426 13.87 -10.35 -20.85
CA LEU A 426 14.75 -9.82 -19.81
C LEU A 426 14.85 -10.73 -18.59
N PHE A 427 13.71 -11.26 -18.10
CA PHE A 427 13.71 -12.23 -17.01
C PHE A 427 14.44 -13.54 -17.37
N SER A 428 14.25 -14.04 -18.61
CA SER A 428 14.97 -15.23 -19.08
C SER A 428 16.48 -15.00 -19.15
N LEU A 429 16.90 -13.81 -19.58
CA LEU A 429 18.32 -13.41 -19.62
C LEU A 429 18.89 -13.41 -18.20
N LEU A 430 18.23 -12.73 -17.26
CA LEU A 430 18.66 -12.64 -15.87
C LEU A 430 18.66 -14.01 -15.18
N SER A 431 17.64 -14.82 -15.40
CA SER A 431 17.56 -16.17 -14.82
C SER A 431 18.71 -17.07 -15.28
N ARG A 432 19.12 -16.96 -16.56
CA ARG A 432 20.29 -17.69 -17.08
C ARG A 432 21.59 -17.20 -16.47
N SER A 433 21.76 -15.88 -16.32
CA SER A 433 22.99 -15.30 -15.76
C SER A 433 23.18 -15.60 -14.27
N MET A 434 22.10 -15.77 -13.53
CA MET A 434 22.12 -16.15 -12.11
C MET A 434 22.09 -17.67 -11.90
N GLY A 435 21.82 -18.45 -12.95
CA GLY A 435 21.78 -19.90 -12.90
C GLY A 435 23.13 -20.48 -12.46
N GLY A 436 23.13 -21.29 -11.39
CA GLY A 436 24.36 -21.92 -10.88
C GLY A 436 25.17 -21.07 -9.90
N MET A 437 24.77 -19.80 -9.62
CA MET A 437 25.45 -18.99 -8.59
C MET A 437 25.13 -19.50 -7.18
N SER A 438 26.11 -20.11 -6.53
CA SER A 438 25.95 -20.61 -5.15
C SER A 438 25.65 -19.50 -4.16
N GLY A 439 24.57 -19.67 -3.38
CA GLY A 439 24.15 -18.70 -2.37
C GLY A 439 23.41 -17.45 -2.92
N VAL A 440 23.11 -17.41 -4.23
CA VAL A 440 22.28 -16.37 -4.87
C VAL A 440 20.98 -16.98 -5.37
N LYS A 441 19.84 -16.34 -5.01
CA LYS A 441 18.50 -16.78 -5.42
C LYS A 441 17.77 -15.65 -6.14
N LEU A 442 17.22 -15.95 -7.33
CA LEU A 442 16.33 -15.05 -8.05
C LEU A 442 14.87 -15.26 -7.61
N ARG A 443 14.18 -14.19 -7.29
CA ARG A 443 12.72 -14.12 -7.13
C ARG A 443 12.17 -13.10 -8.13
N ALA A 444 11.45 -13.57 -9.13
CA ALA A 444 10.80 -12.73 -10.13
C ALA A 444 9.35 -12.44 -9.70
N ALA A 445 8.93 -11.19 -9.79
CA ALA A 445 7.52 -10.81 -9.67
C ALA A 445 6.73 -11.24 -10.92
N GLY A 446 5.42 -11.34 -10.78
CA GLY A 446 4.53 -11.77 -11.87
C GLY A 446 4.46 -10.76 -13.01
N ILE A 447 4.88 -11.15 -14.22
CA ILE A 447 4.78 -10.27 -15.40
C ILE A 447 3.31 -9.93 -15.70
N LYS A 448 2.40 -10.89 -15.56
CA LYS A 448 0.97 -10.67 -15.79
C LYS A 448 0.38 -9.70 -14.78
N GLU A 449 0.80 -9.78 -13.52
CA GLU A 449 0.45 -8.81 -12.49
C GLU A 449 0.90 -7.41 -12.85
N ALA A 450 2.16 -7.23 -13.26
CA ALA A 450 2.67 -5.94 -13.70
C ALA A 450 1.92 -5.38 -14.94
N CYS A 451 1.47 -6.25 -15.84
CA CYS A 451 0.63 -5.84 -16.95
C CYS A 451 -0.74 -5.32 -16.47
N VAL A 452 -1.37 -6.00 -15.52
CA VAL A 452 -2.63 -5.56 -14.92
C VAL A 452 -2.43 -4.26 -14.14
N GLU A 453 -1.38 -4.20 -13.35
CA GLU A 453 -0.99 -3.00 -12.60
C GLU A 453 -0.83 -1.80 -13.53
N ASN A 454 -0.10 -1.94 -14.65
CA ASN A 454 0.05 -0.88 -15.64
C ASN A 454 -1.29 -0.44 -16.24
N ALA A 455 -2.17 -1.38 -16.59
CA ALA A 455 -3.48 -1.03 -17.14
C ALA A 455 -4.34 -0.28 -16.11
N VAL A 456 -4.42 -0.76 -14.87
CA VAL A 456 -5.22 -0.12 -13.83
C VAL A 456 -4.63 1.23 -13.39
N SER A 457 -3.30 1.40 -13.43
CA SER A 457 -2.67 2.70 -13.13
C SER A 457 -3.18 3.83 -14.02
N TRP A 458 -3.52 3.51 -15.27
CA TRP A 458 -4.03 4.45 -16.29
C TRP A 458 -5.49 4.21 -16.66
N ALA A 459 -6.26 3.56 -15.78
CA ALA A 459 -7.67 3.35 -15.99
C ALA A 459 -8.46 4.61 -15.63
N GLY A 460 -9.24 5.12 -16.58
CA GLY A 460 -10.27 6.14 -16.40
C GLY A 460 -11.63 5.51 -16.06
N ALA A 461 -12.69 6.30 -16.13
CA ALA A 461 -14.04 5.87 -15.78
C ALA A 461 -14.55 4.73 -16.68
N GLU A 462 -14.27 4.75 -17.99
CA GLU A 462 -14.69 3.69 -18.92
C GLU A 462 -14.03 2.34 -18.58
N ALA A 463 -12.72 2.35 -18.28
CA ALA A 463 -12.01 1.16 -17.87
C ALA A 463 -12.52 0.63 -16.50
N SER A 464 -12.87 1.53 -15.58
CA SER A 464 -13.49 1.17 -14.29
C SER A 464 -14.83 0.47 -14.48
N GLU A 465 -15.70 1.00 -15.34
CA GLU A 465 -17.00 0.39 -15.66
C GLU A 465 -16.83 -0.99 -16.32
N TYR A 466 -15.84 -1.13 -17.22
CA TYR A 466 -15.50 -2.42 -17.80
C TYR A 466 -15.06 -3.43 -16.73
N ILE A 467 -14.23 -3.04 -15.77
CA ILE A 467 -13.83 -3.90 -14.64
C ILE A 467 -15.08 -4.34 -13.87
N ALA A 468 -15.92 -3.38 -13.48
CA ALA A 468 -17.09 -3.62 -12.66
C ALA A 468 -18.10 -4.60 -13.31
N ARG A 469 -18.32 -4.48 -14.61
CA ARG A 469 -19.26 -5.34 -15.37
C ARG A 469 -18.69 -6.70 -15.71
N SER A 470 -17.37 -6.79 -15.89
CA SER A 470 -16.71 -8.01 -16.43
C SER A 470 -16.12 -8.91 -15.36
N VAL A 471 -16.06 -8.48 -14.10
CA VAL A 471 -15.32 -9.20 -13.05
C VAL A 471 -15.85 -10.63 -12.81
N SER A 472 -17.16 -10.86 -12.97
CA SER A 472 -17.77 -12.19 -12.81
C SER A 472 -17.53 -13.11 -14.01
N SER A 473 -17.43 -12.57 -15.22
CA SER A 473 -17.20 -13.32 -16.47
C SER A 473 -15.72 -13.46 -16.83
N GLY A 474 -14.86 -12.72 -16.16
CA GLY A 474 -13.41 -12.67 -16.39
C GLY A 474 -12.98 -11.42 -17.15
N ILE A 475 -12.02 -10.72 -16.60
CA ILE A 475 -11.46 -9.48 -17.17
C ILE A 475 -10.44 -9.85 -18.26
N SER A 476 -10.66 -9.36 -19.49
CA SER A 476 -9.66 -9.46 -20.55
C SER A 476 -8.61 -8.35 -20.36
N TYR A 477 -7.38 -8.72 -20.08
CA TYR A 477 -6.27 -7.76 -19.98
C TYR A 477 -6.09 -6.93 -21.26
N LYS A 478 -6.24 -7.55 -22.44
CA LYS A 478 -6.13 -6.85 -23.73
C LYS A 478 -7.18 -5.74 -23.85
N LYS A 479 -8.43 -6.02 -23.46
CA LYS A 479 -9.52 -5.03 -23.48
C LYS A 479 -9.29 -3.96 -22.43
N LEU A 480 -8.89 -4.34 -21.21
CA LEU A 480 -8.57 -3.39 -20.16
C LEU A 480 -7.47 -2.42 -20.58
N LEU A 481 -6.40 -2.93 -21.19
CA LEU A 481 -5.29 -2.10 -21.68
C LEU A 481 -5.74 -1.13 -22.79
N GLN A 482 -6.68 -1.54 -23.67
CA GLN A 482 -7.25 -0.65 -24.71
C GLN A 482 -8.08 0.49 -24.12
N LEU A 483 -8.75 0.27 -22.98
CA LEU A 483 -9.57 1.25 -22.28
C LEU A 483 -8.78 2.11 -21.28
N SER A 484 -7.47 1.88 -21.15
CA SER A 484 -6.60 2.54 -20.18
C SER A 484 -5.62 3.44 -20.94
N ASP A 485 -6.11 4.62 -21.34
CA ASP A 485 -5.30 5.60 -22.04
C ASP A 485 -4.80 6.68 -21.08
N ARG A 486 -3.49 6.93 -21.11
CA ARG A 486 -2.85 7.90 -20.22
C ARG A 486 -3.39 9.31 -20.41
N LYS A 487 -3.53 9.77 -21.66
CA LYS A 487 -3.93 11.16 -21.95
C LYS A 487 -5.36 11.41 -21.54
N GLU A 488 -6.23 10.44 -21.78
CA GLU A 488 -7.63 10.49 -21.37
C GLU A 488 -7.74 10.51 -19.85
N THR A 489 -6.99 9.63 -19.14
CA THR A 489 -6.94 9.59 -17.69
C THR A 489 -6.40 10.88 -17.08
N GLU A 490 -5.31 11.44 -17.62
CA GLU A 490 -4.77 12.73 -17.18
C GLU A 490 -5.79 13.87 -17.40
N ALA A 491 -6.50 13.88 -18.52
CA ALA A 491 -7.54 14.87 -18.79
C ALA A 491 -8.72 14.74 -17.83
N GLU A 492 -9.14 13.52 -17.51
CA GLU A 492 -10.21 13.26 -16.55
C GLU A 492 -9.82 13.68 -15.12
N LEU A 493 -8.60 13.36 -14.67
CA LEU A 493 -8.07 13.82 -13.39
C LEU A 493 -7.99 15.35 -13.31
N SER A 494 -7.52 16.01 -14.37
CA SER A 494 -7.47 17.48 -14.43
C SER A 494 -8.86 18.10 -14.36
N ARG A 495 -9.85 17.50 -15.03
CA ARG A 495 -11.26 17.93 -14.97
C ARG A 495 -11.82 17.86 -13.54
N LEU A 496 -11.38 16.89 -12.76
CA LEU A 496 -11.74 16.74 -11.35
C LEU A 496 -10.97 17.68 -10.40
N GLY A 497 -9.92 18.37 -10.88
CA GLY A 497 -9.03 19.19 -10.06
C GLY A 497 -7.90 18.39 -9.39
N LEU A 498 -7.72 17.12 -9.76
CA LEU A 498 -6.72 16.21 -9.21
C LEU A 498 -5.43 16.24 -10.06
N GLU A 499 -4.87 17.42 -10.23
CA GLU A 499 -3.60 17.59 -10.95
C GLU A 499 -2.42 17.18 -10.08
N PHE A 500 -1.49 16.43 -10.67
CA PHE A 500 -0.20 16.20 -10.05
C PHE A 500 0.68 17.42 -10.24
N PRO A 501 1.54 17.79 -9.24
CA PRO A 501 2.55 18.80 -9.45
C PRO A 501 3.31 18.45 -10.73
N HIS A 502 3.30 19.33 -11.71
CA HIS A 502 4.13 19.18 -12.89
C HIS A 502 5.57 19.14 -12.39
N PHE A 503 6.19 17.97 -12.39
CA PHE A 503 7.63 17.87 -12.26
C PHE A 503 8.19 18.68 -13.41
N MET A 504 8.76 19.85 -13.08
CA MET A 504 9.19 20.85 -14.04
C MET A 504 9.97 20.15 -15.16
N LYS A 505 9.51 20.34 -16.39
CA LYS A 505 10.29 20.06 -17.59
C LYS A 505 11.52 20.94 -17.48
N GLY A 506 12.64 20.39 -17.08
CA GLY A 506 13.86 21.17 -17.09
C GLY A 506 14.72 21.00 -15.83
N GLY A 507 15.66 20.18 -15.96
CA GLY A 507 16.83 20.00 -15.13
C GLY A 507 17.66 18.94 -15.84
N ALA A 508 18.42 19.38 -16.85
CA ALA A 508 19.41 18.56 -17.53
C ALA A 508 20.51 18.09 -16.57
#